data_f7e957f60ec82eb3f003071b49515451
#
_entry.id   f7e957f60ec82eb3f003071b49515451
#
_cell.length_a   1.000
_cell.length_b   1.000
_cell.length_c   1.000
_cell.angle_alpha   90.00
_cell.angle_beta   90.00
_cell.angle_gamma   90.00
#
_symmetry.space_group_name_H-M   'P 1'
#
loop_
_entity.id
_entity.type
_entity.pdbx_description
1 polymer ?
#
loop_
_entity_poly.entity_id
_entity_poly.type
_entity_poly.pdbx_seq_one_letter_code
_entity_poly.pdbx_strand_id
1 'polypeptide(L)'
;VTEPKPIQAVERVVRPEEENFTGFVFKIHANMDPNHRSCIAFVKVCSGKFERNANYKHVRSNKMMRFSSPTAFMAQKKSVVDEAYPGDIVGLPDTGNFKIGDTLTCGEELHFKGLPSFSPEMFKYIENDDPMKSKQLNKGIDQLMDEGVAQLFVSQFNGRKIIGTVGQLQFEVIQYRLLHEYGAQCRWEPISLYKACWIESDDPQALEAFKKRKHQFMSVDR
;
A
#
# COMPACT_ATOMS: atom_id res chain seq x y z
N VAL A 1 -10.75 -20.95 -19.28
CA VAL A 1 -10.01 -20.53 -18.06
C VAL A 1 -8.57 -20.93 -18.26
N THR A 2 -7.64 -20.00 -18.17
CA THR A 2 -6.20 -20.28 -18.28
C THR A 2 -5.69 -20.78 -16.93
N GLU A 3 -4.79 -21.77 -16.95
CA GLU A 3 -4.11 -22.24 -15.73
C GLU A 3 -3.30 -21.12 -15.08
N PRO A 4 -3.23 -21.07 -13.74
CA PRO A 4 -2.39 -20.12 -13.04
C PRO A 4 -0.92 -20.34 -13.40
N LYS A 5 -0.18 -19.23 -13.58
CA LYS A 5 1.23 -19.27 -13.97
C LYS A 5 2.14 -19.12 -12.75
N PRO A 6 3.36 -19.69 -12.80
CA PRO A 6 4.38 -19.43 -11.78
C PRO A 6 4.65 -17.94 -11.62
N ILE A 7 4.93 -17.51 -10.40
CA ILE A 7 5.16 -16.09 -10.03
C ILE A 7 6.55 -15.95 -9.44
N GLN A 8 7.28 -14.92 -9.88
CA GLN A 8 8.61 -14.63 -9.40
C GLN A 8 8.58 -13.91 -8.05
N ALA A 9 9.23 -14.48 -7.06
CA ALA A 9 9.60 -13.82 -5.82
C ALA A 9 11.09 -13.44 -5.82
N VAL A 10 11.54 -12.74 -4.78
CA VAL A 10 12.96 -12.39 -4.62
C VAL A 10 13.79 -13.64 -4.43
N GLU A 11 13.31 -14.52 -3.55
CA GLU A 11 14.02 -15.70 -3.08
C GLU A 11 13.95 -16.87 -4.08
N ARG A 12 12.80 -17.03 -4.74
CA ARG A 12 12.57 -18.15 -5.67
C ARG A 12 11.37 -17.92 -6.59
N VAL A 13 11.17 -18.85 -7.54
CA VAL A 13 9.92 -18.94 -8.30
C VAL A 13 8.89 -19.74 -7.50
N VAL A 14 7.71 -19.21 -7.34
CA VAL A 14 6.58 -19.86 -6.70
C VAL A 14 5.72 -20.52 -7.78
N ARG A 15 5.43 -21.81 -7.62
CA ARG A 15 4.61 -22.58 -8.55
C ARG A 15 3.22 -22.84 -7.97
N PRO A 16 2.16 -22.75 -8.78
CA PRO A 16 0.79 -22.98 -8.31
C PRO A 16 0.55 -24.34 -7.66
N GLU A 17 1.29 -25.36 -8.08
CA GLU A 17 1.14 -26.77 -7.64
C GLU A 17 1.77 -27.04 -6.26
N GLU A 18 2.45 -26.06 -5.67
CA GLU A 18 3.07 -26.22 -4.34
C GLU A 18 1.99 -26.38 -3.26
N GLU A 19 2.24 -27.25 -2.28
CA GLU A 19 1.29 -27.56 -1.21
C GLU A 19 1.09 -26.41 -0.22
N ASN A 20 2.17 -25.66 0.05
CA ASN A 20 2.13 -24.57 1.01
C ASN A 20 1.49 -23.33 0.42
N PHE A 21 0.56 -22.75 1.18
CA PHE A 21 -0.06 -21.48 0.80
C PHE A 21 0.95 -20.35 0.76
N THR A 22 0.92 -19.62 -0.34
CA THR A 22 1.53 -18.30 -0.48
C THR A 22 0.57 -17.37 -1.21
N GLY A 23 0.61 -16.10 -0.83
CA GLY A 23 -0.17 -15.06 -1.49
C GLY A 23 0.38 -13.68 -1.19
N PHE A 24 0.01 -12.70 -2.00
CA PHE A 24 0.43 -11.33 -1.79
C PHE A 24 -0.72 -10.33 -1.97
N VAL A 25 -0.63 -9.24 -1.23
CA VAL A 25 -1.56 -8.12 -1.30
C VAL A 25 -1.23 -7.28 -2.54
N PHE A 26 -2.13 -7.24 -3.50
CA PHE A 26 -1.94 -6.42 -4.71
C PHE A 26 -2.80 -5.15 -4.73
N LYS A 27 -3.83 -5.08 -3.87
CA LYS A 27 -4.71 -3.93 -3.76
C LYS A 27 -5.25 -3.82 -2.33
N ILE A 28 -5.43 -2.60 -1.86
CA ILE A 28 -6.15 -2.29 -0.63
C ILE A 28 -7.30 -1.35 -1.01
N HIS A 29 -8.47 -1.59 -0.42
CA HIS A 29 -9.60 -0.70 -0.53
C HIS A 29 -9.97 -0.25 0.89
N ALA A 30 -9.71 1.01 1.20
CA ALA A 30 -10.04 1.60 2.49
C ALA A 30 -11.48 2.14 2.49
N ASN A 31 -11.98 2.43 3.68
CA ASN A 31 -13.21 3.18 3.90
C ASN A 31 -14.47 2.57 3.27
N MET A 32 -14.58 1.24 3.29
CA MET A 32 -15.77 0.52 2.83
C MET A 32 -17.03 0.84 3.65
N ASP A 33 -16.85 1.26 4.90
CA ASP A 33 -17.88 1.77 5.79
C ASP A 33 -17.35 3.05 6.47
N PRO A 34 -17.99 4.22 6.25
CA PRO A 34 -17.57 5.49 6.84
C PRO A 34 -17.51 5.48 8.38
N ASN A 35 -18.30 4.60 9.03
CA ASN A 35 -18.37 4.49 10.48
C ASN A 35 -17.31 3.57 11.08
N HIS A 36 -16.64 2.75 10.25
CA HIS A 36 -15.67 1.76 10.71
C HIS A 36 -14.31 1.97 10.03
N ARG A 37 -13.23 1.77 10.79
CA ARG A 37 -11.86 1.75 10.28
C ARG A 37 -11.57 0.39 9.63
N SER A 38 -12.40 -0.03 8.68
CA SER A 38 -12.20 -1.30 8.00
C SER A 38 -11.73 -1.05 6.58
N CYS A 39 -10.64 -1.67 6.21
CA CYS A 39 -10.23 -1.83 4.83
C CYS A 39 -10.30 -3.30 4.44
N ILE A 40 -10.23 -3.54 3.15
CA ILE A 40 -10.12 -4.89 2.60
C ILE A 40 -8.82 -4.96 1.82
N ALA A 41 -7.94 -5.87 2.25
CA ALA A 41 -6.75 -6.23 1.51
C ALA A 41 -7.09 -7.35 0.52
N PHE A 42 -6.87 -7.11 -0.77
CA PHE A 42 -7.06 -8.12 -1.82
C PHE A 42 -5.77 -8.89 -2.00
N VAL A 43 -5.84 -10.17 -1.66
CA VAL A 43 -4.72 -11.12 -1.76
C VAL A 43 -4.92 -12.02 -2.97
N LYS A 44 -3.92 -12.09 -3.82
CA LYS A 44 -3.84 -13.11 -4.87
C LYS A 44 -3.21 -14.36 -4.30
N VAL A 45 -3.90 -15.50 -4.40
CA VAL A 45 -3.36 -16.82 -4.04
C VAL A 45 -2.38 -17.24 -5.13
N CYS A 46 -1.14 -17.56 -4.75
CA CYS A 46 -0.07 -17.92 -5.68
C CYS A 46 0.25 -19.40 -5.68
N SER A 47 0.18 -20.04 -4.51
CA SER A 47 0.37 -21.49 -4.34
C SER A 47 -0.45 -22.01 -3.17
N GLY A 48 -0.59 -23.33 -3.11
CA GLY A 48 -1.29 -24.03 -2.05
C GLY A 48 -2.77 -23.68 -1.95
N LYS A 49 -3.30 -23.79 -0.77
CA LYS A 49 -4.71 -23.52 -0.48
C LYS A 49 -4.84 -22.50 0.66
N PHE A 50 -5.59 -21.43 0.43
CA PHE A 50 -6.04 -20.55 1.49
C PHE A 50 -7.24 -21.20 2.19
N GLU A 51 -7.22 -21.25 3.53
CA GLU A 51 -8.31 -21.77 4.34
C GLU A 51 -8.74 -20.73 5.38
N ARG A 52 -10.04 -20.56 5.51
CA ARG A 52 -10.65 -19.73 6.53
C ARG A 52 -10.22 -20.20 7.93
N ASN A 53 -9.91 -19.27 8.82
CA ASN A 53 -9.46 -19.55 10.19
C ASN A 53 -8.12 -20.29 10.33
N ALA A 54 -7.37 -20.52 9.26
CA ALA A 54 -6.00 -20.98 9.36
C ALA A 54 -5.05 -19.84 9.76
N ASN A 55 -3.87 -20.20 10.22
CA ASN A 55 -2.85 -19.23 10.62
C ASN A 55 -1.88 -18.98 9.48
N TYR A 56 -1.65 -17.71 9.17
CA TYR A 56 -0.74 -17.27 8.13
C TYR A 56 0.29 -16.29 8.69
N LYS A 57 1.54 -16.44 8.28
CA LYS A 57 2.61 -15.50 8.60
C LYS A 57 2.50 -14.28 7.69
N HIS A 58 2.32 -13.11 8.27
CA HIS A 58 2.50 -11.84 7.58
C HIS A 58 3.99 -11.50 7.60
N VAL A 59 4.66 -11.65 6.46
CA VAL A 59 6.12 -11.64 6.36
C VAL A 59 6.71 -10.32 6.86
N ARG A 60 6.26 -9.17 6.35
CA ARG A 60 6.79 -7.85 6.73
C ARG A 60 6.72 -7.58 8.24
N SER A 61 5.63 -7.93 8.92
CA SER A 61 5.49 -7.68 10.35
C SER A 61 5.93 -8.84 11.23
N ASN A 62 6.28 -9.97 10.64
CA ASN A 62 6.62 -11.24 11.30
C ASN A 62 5.55 -11.70 12.31
N LYS A 63 4.27 -11.43 12.02
CA LYS A 63 3.14 -11.79 12.88
C LYS A 63 2.31 -12.90 12.25
N MET A 64 1.78 -13.78 13.10
CA MET A 64 0.75 -14.72 12.67
C MET A 64 -0.61 -14.06 12.66
N MET A 65 -1.33 -14.21 11.57
CA MET A 65 -2.66 -13.66 11.35
C MET A 65 -3.66 -14.75 11.05
N ARG A 66 -4.90 -14.53 11.45
CA ARG A 66 -6.02 -15.44 11.24
C ARG A 66 -7.23 -14.66 10.73
N PHE A 67 -7.91 -15.21 9.73
CA PHE A 67 -9.03 -14.52 9.08
C PHE A 67 -10.32 -15.31 9.23
N SER A 68 -11.27 -14.74 9.96
CA SER A 68 -12.58 -15.36 10.24
C SER A 68 -13.63 -15.08 9.15
N SER A 69 -13.44 -14.02 8.38
CA SER A 69 -14.42 -13.57 7.39
C SER A 69 -13.76 -13.16 6.07
N PRO A 70 -12.94 -14.06 5.46
CA PRO A 70 -12.41 -13.80 4.14
C PRO A 70 -13.54 -13.76 3.11
N THR A 71 -13.44 -12.89 2.11
CA THR A 71 -14.50 -12.66 1.13
C THR A 71 -14.02 -12.89 -0.30
N ALA A 72 -14.86 -13.50 -1.13
CA ALA A 72 -14.70 -13.44 -2.58
C ALA A 72 -15.71 -12.44 -3.16
N PHE A 73 -15.33 -11.87 -4.28
CA PHE A 73 -16.14 -10.93 -5.02
C PHE A 73 -16.51 -11.55 -6.37
N MET A 74 -17.76 -11.98 -6.48
CA MET A 74 -18.34 -12.38 -7.77
C MET A 74 -19.31 -11.30 -8.23
N ALA A 75 -18.86 -10.48 -9.16
CA ALA A 75 -19.59 -9.28 -9.61
C ALA A 75 -19.93 -8.34 -8.43
N GLN A 76 -21.21 -8.09 -8.17
CA GLN A 76 -21.67 -7.21 -7.08
C GLN A 76 -21.93 -7.95 -5.76
N LYS A 77 -21.83 -9.27 -5.75
CA LYS A 77 -22.10 -10.06 -4.53
C LYS A 77 -20.82 -10.36 -3.78
N LYS A 78 -20.84 -10.04 -2.50
CA LYS A 78 -19.80 -10.35 -1.51
C LYS A 78 -20.20 -11.63 -0.79
N SER A 79 -19.37 -12.67 -0.83
CA SER A 79 -19.61 -13.92 -0.12
C SER A 79 -18.42 -14.29 0.72
N VAL A 80 -18.67 -14.89 1.89
CA VAL A 80 -17.61 -15.46 2.71
C VAL A 80 -17.07 -16.70 2.02
N VAL A 81 -15.76 -16.87 2.03
CA VAL A 81 -15.03 -17.96 1.39
C VAL A 81 -14.39 -18.84 2.44
N ASP A 82 -14.62 -20.14 2.38
CA ASP A 82 -13.95 -21.08 3.28
C ASP A 82 -12.59 -21.51 2.73
N GLU A 83 -12.45 -21.63 1.43
CA GLU A 83 -11.23 -22.04 0.73
C GLU A 83 -11.01 -21.22 -0.54
N ALA A 84 -9.74 -21.00 -0.91
CA ALA A 84 -9.35 -20.41 -2.18
C ALA A 84 -8.06 -21.04 -2.70
N TYR A 85 -7.92 -21.09 -4.02
CA TYR A 85 -6.88 -21.83 -4.73
C TYR A 85 -6.00 -20.91 -5.57
N PRO A 86 -4.84 -21.37 -6.05
CA PRO A 86 -3.94 -20.58 -6.88
C PRO A 86 -4.66 -19.92 -8.07
N GLY A 87 -4.47 -18.62 -8.21
CA GLY A 87 -5.17 -17.78 -9.19
C GLY A 87 -6.37 -17.04 -8.63
N ASP A 88 -6.97 -17.50 -7.54
CA ASP A 88 -8.09 -16.82 -6.89
C ASP A 88 -7.65 -15.53 -6.19
N ILE A 89 -8.63 -14.65 -5.97
CA ILE A 89 -8.48 -13.42 -5.22
C ILE A 89 -9.39 -13.48 -3.99
N VAL A 90 -8.78 -13.27 -2.82
CA VAL A 90 -9.47 -13.26 -1.52
C VAL A 90 -9.37 -11.87 -0.91
N GLY A 91 -10.50 -11.31 -0.50
CA GLY A 91 -10.55 -10.08 0.28
C GLY A 91 -10.44 -10.37 1.77
N LEU A 92 -9.40 -9.89 2.41
CA LEU A 92 -9.16 -10.04 3.83
C LEU A 92 -9.53 -8.76 4.57
N PRO A 93 -10.48 -8.81 5.54
CA PRO A 93 -10.76 -7.66 6.39
C PRO A 93 -9.51 -7.27 7.19
N ASP A 94 -9.20 -5.99 7.18
CA ASP A 94 -8.02 -5.44 7.85
C ASP A 94 -8.32 -4.10 8.52
N THR A 95 -7.52 -3.74 9.50
CA THR A 95 -7.60 -2.47 10.23
C THR A 95 -6.43 -1.53 9.93
N GLY A 96 -5.73 -1.74 8.82
CA GLY A 96 -4.58 -0.94 8.39
C GLY A 96 -3.23 -1.59 8.68
N ASN A 97 -3.19 -2.93 8.80
CA ASN A 97 -1.93 -3.66 8.99
C ASN A 97 -1.21 -3.96 7.69
N PHE A 98 -1.98 -4.16 6.61
CA PHE A 98 -1.44 -4.50 5.30
C PHE A 98 -0.98 -3.28 4.51
N LYS A 99 0.06 -3.51 3.72
CA LYS A 99 0.49 -2.64 2.62
C LYS A 99 0.47 -3.41 1.30
N ILE A 100 0.36 -2.69 0.20
CA ILE A 100 0.50 -3.30 -1.14
C ILE A 100 1.88 -3.94 -1.24
N GLY A 101 1.94 -5.17 -1.73
CA GLY A 101 3.16 -5.97 -1.80
C GLY A 101 3.41 -6.88 -0.59
N ASP A 102 2.66 -6.72 0.49
CA ASP A 102 2.79 -7.60 1.65
C ASP A 102 2.49 -9.06 1.28
N THR A 103 3.28 -9.97 1.83
CA THR A 103 3.19 -11.40 1.60
C THR A 103 2.61 -12.11 2.81
N LEU A 104 1.74 -13.09 2.53
CA LEU A 104 1.22 -14.06 3.48
C LEU A 104 1.71 -15.46 3.10
N THR A 105 2.23 -16.22 4.06
CA THR A 105 2.73 -17.59 3.86
C THR A 105 2.37 -18.50 5.03
N CYS A 106 2.68 -19.80 4.91
CA CYS A 106 2.60 -20.76 6.01
C CYS A 106 3.79 -20.70 6.99
N GLY A 107 4.72 -19.73 6.82
CA GLY A 107 5.90 -19.57 7.69
C GLY A 107 7.18 -19.21 6.95
N GLU A 108 7.23 -19.43 5.65
CA GLU A 108 8.34 -19.07 4.77
C GLU A 108 8.51 -17.54 4.69
N GLU A 109 9.75 -17.06 4.58
CA GLU A 109 10.03 -15.69 4.24
C GLU A 109 10.13 -15.54 2.73
N LEU A 110 9.20 -14.82 2.16
CA LEU A 110 9.04 -14.67 0.72
C LEU A 110 8.56 -13.27 0.37
N HIS A 111 9.13 -12.69 -0.69
CA HIS A 111 8.78 -11.35 -1.18
C HIS A 111 8.49 -11.41 -2.68
N PHE A 112 7.23 -11.22 -3.04
CA PHE A 112 6.83 -11.24 -4.46
C PHE A 112 7.35 -10.00 -5.20
N LYS A 113 7.87 -10.25 -6.41
CA LYS A 113 8.27 -9.22 -7.38
C LYS A 113 7.14 -8.92 -8.36
N GLY A 114 7.20 -7.75 -8.98
CA GLY A 114 6.39 -7.45 -10.16
C GLY A 114 5.07 -6.74 -9.90
N LEU A 115 4.85 -6.24 -8.69
CA LEU A 115 3.89 -5.15 -8.53
C LEU A 115 4.50 -3.89 -9.14
N PRO A 116 3.91 -3.31 -10.19
CA PRO A 116 4.46 -2.10 -10.79
C PRO A 116 4.41 -0.96 -9.76
N SER A 117 5.56 -0.51 -9.32
CA SER A 117 5.72 0.72 -8.58
C SER A 117 6.18 1.80 -9.54
N PHE A 118 5.31 2.75 -9.83
CA PHE A 118 5.64 3.87 -10.69
C PHE A 118 6.26 4.98 -9.83
N SER A 119 7.45 5.43 -10.23
CA SER A 119 8.03 6.62 -9.61
C SER A 119 7.16 7.84 -9.94
N PRO A 120 6.87 8.70 -8.96
CA PRO A 120 6.10 9.91 -9.22
C PRO A 120 6.86 10.84 -10.16
N GLU A 121 6.09 11.47 -11.05
CA GLU A 121 6.60 12.45 -12.04
C GLU A 121 6.14 13.88 -11.72
N MET A 122 5.10 14.00 -10.90
CA MET A 122 4.52 15.28 -10.51
C MET A 122 4.44 15.39 -8.99
N PHE A 123 4.78 16.55 -8.47
CA PHE A 123 4.82 16.80 -7.02
C PHE A 123 4.09 18.09 -6.69
N LYS A 124 3.32 18.08 -5.60
CA LYS A 124 2.69 19.26 -5.03
C LYS A 124 2.68 19.18 -3.51
N TYR A 125 2.79 20.33 -2.85
CA TYR A 125 2.43 20.39 -1.45
C TYR A 125 0.93 20.22 -1.27
N ILE A 126 0.54 19.49 -0.23
CA ILE A 126 -0.85 19.44 0.22
C ILE A 126 -1.00 20.30 1.47
N GLU A 127 -1.90 21.25 1.43
CA GLU A 127 -2.20 22.14 2.53
C GLU A 127 -3.64 21.96 3.01
N ASN A 128 -3.82 22.10 4.31
CA ASN A 128 -5.14 22.02 4.92
C ASN A 128 -5.85 23.37 4.86
N ASP A 129 -7.03 23.42 4.28
CA ASP A 129 -7.84 24.62 4.22
C ASP A 129 -8.63 24.88 5.51
N ASP A 130 -8.88 23.84 6.32
CA ASP A 130 -9.59 23.94 7.58
C ASP A 130 -8.78 23.33 8.73
N PRO A 131 -8.14 24.13 9.58
CA PRO A 131 -7.36 23.65 10.72
C PRO A 131 -8.12 22.70 11.64
N MET A 132 -9.44 22.83 11.76
CA MET A 132 -10.29 21.97 12.58
C MET A 132 -10.41 20.56 12.02
N LYS A 133 -10.13 20.36 10.74
CA LYS A 133 -10.18 19.08 10.02
C LYS A 133 -8.83 18.41 9.84
N SER A 134 -7.79 18.88 10.56
CA SER A 134 -6.43 18.34 10.40
C SER A 134 -6.32 16.84 10.67
N LYS A 135 -7.07 16.30 11.63
CA LYS A 135 -7.08 14.86 11.91
C LYS A 135 -7.72 14.06 10.77
N GLN A 136 -8.82 14.57 10.22
CA GLN A 136 -9.52 13.94 9.09
C GLN A 136 -8.65 13.96 7.84
N LEU A 137 -8.01 15.11 7.54
CA LEU A 137 -7.08 15.24 6.42
C LEU A 137 -5.93 14.24 6.53
N ASN A 138 -5.26 14.19 7.69
CA ASN A 138 -4.15 13.27 7.90
C ASN A 138 -4.58 11.81 7.74
N LYS A 139 -5.71 11.43 8.35
CA LYS A 139 -6.28 10.08 8.20
C LYS A 139 -6.58 9.76 6.73
N GLY A 140 -7.18 10.70 6.01
CA GLY A 140 -7.50 10.52 4.58
C GLY A 140 -6.24 10.36 3.74
N ILE A 141 -5.23 11.20 3.95
CA ILE A 141 -3.94 11.08 3.26
C ILE A 141 -3.33 9.70 3.53
N ASP A 142 -3.18 9.31 4.80
CA ASP A 142 -2.53 8.04 5.15
C ASP A 142 -3.28 6.84 4.50
N GLN A 143 -4.61 6.82 4.54
CA GLN A 143 -5.40 5.74 3.91
C GLN A 143 -5.30 5.71 2.38
N LEU A 144 -5.34 6.88 1.72
CA LEU A 144 -5.17 6.95 0.27
C LEU A 144 -3.78 6.51 -0.18
N MET A 145 -2.73 6.81 0.62
CA MET A 145 -1.38 6.33 0.33
C MET A 145 -1.25 4.81 0.53
N ASP A 146 -1.88 4.27 1.58
CA ASP A 146 -1.94 2.82 1.80
C ASP A 146 -2.66 2.08 0.66
N GLU A 147 -3.63 2.71 0.01
CA GLU A 147 -4.25 2.20 -1.22
C GLU A 147 -3.34 2.29 -2.46
N GLY A 148 -2.20 2.94 -2.37
CA GLY A 148 -1.26 3.11 -3.48
C GLY A 148 -1.71 4.13 -4.53
N VAL A 149 -2.59 5.07 -4.18
CA VAL A 149 -3.06 6.13 -5.10
C VAL A 149 -1.95 7.08 -5.48
N ALA A 150 -1.03 7.37 -4.54
CA ALA A 150 0.11 8.27 -4.70
C ALA A 150 1.19 7.94 -3.67
N GLN A 151 2.28 8.70 -3.67
CA GLN A 151 3.33 8.61 -2.64
C GLN A 151 3.35 9.88 -1.79
N LEU A 152 3.57 9.69 -0.47
CA LEU A 152 3.67 10.78 0.49
C LEU A 152 5.12 10.97 0.91
N PHE A 153 5.61 12.19 0.76
CA PHE A 153 6.90 12.62 1.26
C PHE A 153 6.72 13.71 2.31
N VAL A 154 7.52 13.69 3.36
CA VAL A 154 7.52 14.75 4.37
C VAL A 154 8.87 15.43 4.36
N SER A 155 8.88 16.72 4.03
CA SER A 155 10.11 17.52 4.01
C SER A 155 10.76 17.58 5.39
N GLN A 156 12.03 17.20 5.50
CA GLN A 156 12.77 17.27 6.75
C GLN A 156 13.08 18.71 7.17
N PHE A 157 13.08 19.62 6.21
CA PHE A 157 13.41 21.03 6.46
C PHE A 157 12.26 21.79 7.13
N ASN A 158 11.02 21.61 6.67
CA ASN A 158 9.88 22.40 7.11
C ASN A 158 8.67 21.55 7.53
N GLY A 159 8.76 20.23 7.52
CA GLY A 159 7.69 19.33 7.90
C GLY A 159 6.48 19.31 6.95
N ARG A 160 6.53 20.04 5.83
CA ARG A 160 5.41 20.06 4.86
C ARG A 160 5.28 18.73 4.15
N LYS A 161 4.04 18.39 3.87
CA LYS A 161 3.68 17.17 3.14
C LYS A 161 3.67 17.42 1.64
N ILE A 162 4.33 16.53 0.91
CA ILE A 162 4.41 16.55 -0.55
C ILE A 162 3.76 15.26 -1.05
N ILE A 163 2.82 15.40 -1.97
CA ILE A 163 2.22 14.25 -2.67
C ILE A 163 2.87 14.13 -4.04
N GLY A 164 3.38 12.93 -4.31
CA GLY A 164 3.93 12.55 -5.60
C GLY A 164 2.96 11.65 -6.37
N THR A 165 2.66 11.99 -7.61
CA THR A 165 1.74 11.27 -8.50
C THR A 165 2.37 11.02 -9.87
N VAL A 166 1.81 10.08 -10.61
CA VAL A 166 2.23 9.83 -12.01
C VAL A 166 1.58 10.83 -12.97
N GLY A 167 0.43 11.40 -12.60
CA GLY A 167 -0.28 12.32 -13.49
C GLY A 167 -1.18 13.31 -12.75
N GLN A 168 -1.53 14.39 -13.47
CA GLN A 168 -2.32 15.50 -12.93
C GLN A 168 -3.69 15.07 -12.36
N LEU A 169 -4.38 14.15 -13.03
CA LEU A 169 -5.72 13.68 -12.63
C LEU A 169 -5.73 13.06 -11.23
N GLN A 170 -4.63 12.43 -10.81
CA GLN A 170 -4.55 11.83 -9.47
C GLN A 170 -4.68 12.87 -8.36
N PHE A 171 -4.17 14.09 -8.53
CA PHE A 171 -4.36 15.17 -7.56
C PHE A 171 -5.85 15.54 -7.41
N GLU A 172 -6.59 15.59 -8.50
CA GLU A 172 -8.02 15.90 -8.51
C GLU A 172 -8.82 14.78 -7.81
N VAL A 173 -8.49 13.52 -8.11
CA VAL A 173 -9.09 12.35 -7.45
C VAL A 173 -8.81 12.35 -5.95
N ILE A 174 -7.58 12.61 -5.53
CA ILE A 174 -7.21 12.69 -4.12
C ILE A 174 -7.99 13.81 -3.41
N GLN A 175 -8.04 15.00 -4.01
CA GLN A 175 -8.76 16.14 -3.46
C GLN A 175 -10.27 15.85 -3.33
N TYR A 176 -10.87 15.28 -4.36
CA TYR A 176 -12.27 14.87 -4.36
C TYR A 176 -12.55 13.85 -3.25
N ARG A 177 -11.72 12.81 -3.12
CA ARG A 177 -11.89 11.77 -2.11
C ARG A 177 -11.68 12.30 -0.70
N LEU A 178 -10.69 13.16 -0.48
CA LEU A 178 -10.46 13.80 0.83
C LEU A 178 -11.69 14.60 1.28
N LEU A 179 -12.32 15.32 0.36
CA LEU A 179 -13.52 16.09 0.66
C LEU A 179 -14.73 15.18 0.92
N HIS A 180 -15.02 14.23 0.05
CA HIS A 180 -16.27 13.46 0.08
C HIS A 180 -16.23 12.26 1.04
N GLU A 181 -15.09 11.62 1.20
CA GLU A 181 -14.95 10.45 2.08
C GLU A 181 -14.51 10.82 3.50
N TYR A 182 -13.75 11.90 3.66
CA TYR A 182 -13.14 12.29 4.95
C TYR A 182 -13.64 13.64 5.48
N GLY A 183 -14.40 14.39 4.65
CA GLY A 183 -14.90 15.72 4.99
C GLY A 183 -13.77 16.75 5.20
N ALA A 184 -12.62 16.55 4.57
CA ALA A 184 -11.43 17.38 4.71
C ALA A 184 -11.11 18.09 3.39
N GLN A 185 -11.16 19.40 3.40
CA GLN A 185 -10.82 20.22 2.23
C GLN A 185 -9.31 20.51 2.24
N CYS A 186 -8.68 20.36 1.08
CA CYS A 186 -7.28 20.67 0.88
C CYS A 186 -7.06 21.51 -0.36
N ARG A 187 -5.94 22.20 -0.41
CA ARG A 187 -5.44 22.89 -1.60
C ARG A 187 -4.06 22.39 -1.99
N TRP A 188 -3.75 22.53 -3.25
CA TRP A 188 -2.46 22.18 -3.82
C TRP A 188 -1.59 23.42 -4.02
N GLU A 189 -0.37 23.37 -3.52
CA GLU A 189 0.64 24.39 -3.81
C GLU A 189 1.73 23.79 -4.71
N PRO A 190 2.14 24.52 -5.76
CA PRO A 190 3.18 24.01 -6.66
C PRO A 190 4.53 23.94 -5.94
N ILE A 191 5.34 22.97 -6.35
CA ILE A 191 6.73 22.82 -5.92
C ILE A 191 7.60 22.56 -7.15
N SER A 192 8.80 23.16 -7.18
CA SER A 192 9.76 22.96 -8.27
C SER A 192 10.57 21.69 -8.07
N LEU A 193 9.89 20.55 -8.07
CA LEU A 193 10.49 19.21 -8.08
C LEU A 193 10.01 18.45 -9.30
N TYR A 194 10.92 17.70 -9.91
CA TYR A 194 10.60 16.87 -11.07
C TYR A 194 10.95 15.40 -10.89
N LYS A 195 11.64 15.03 -9.79
CA LYS A 195 12.06 13.67 -9.53
C LYS A 195 12.30 13.43 -8.04
N ALA A 196 11.90 12.26 -7.55
CA ALA A 196 12.35 11.69 -6.29
C ALA A 196 13.49 10.71 -6.55
N CYS A 197 14.52 10.73 -5.69
CA CYS A 197 15.65 9.82 -5.77
C CYS A 197 15.98 9.29 -4.37
N TRP A 198 16.24 8.01 -4.27
CA TRP A 198 16.80 7.40 -3.08
C TRP A 198 18.31 7.38 -3.19
N ILE A 199 18.99 7.63 -2.07
CA ILE A 199 20.44 7.75 -2.02
C ILE A 199 20.97 6.67 -1.12
N GLU A 200 21.87 5.86 -1.65
CA GLU A 200 22.57 4.80 -0.95
C GLU A 200 24.07 5.02 -1.04
N SER A 201 24.80 4.64 -0.03
CA SER A 201 26.27 4.67 0.01
C SER A 201 26.79 3.61 0.97
N ASP A 202 27.85 2.93 0.57
CA ASP A 202 28.59 2.00 1.43
C ASP A 202 29.43 2.74 2.48
N ASP A 203 29.64 4.04 2.31
CA ASP A 203 30.34 4.92 3.27
C ASP A 203 29.33 5.73 4.10
N PRO A 204 29.14 5.38 5.39
CA PRO A 204 28.23 6.10 6.27
C PRO A 204 28.63 7.56 6.50
N GLN A 205 29.94 7.89 6.48
CA GLN A 205 30.41 9.25 6.70
C GLN A 205 30.09 10.14 5.49
N ALA A 206 30.28 9.63 4.28
CA ALA A 206 29.90 10.32 3.06
C ALA A 206 28.40 10.56 3.00
N LEU A 207 27.58 9.57 3.40
CA LEU A 207 26.13 9.69 3.46
C LEU A 207 25.69 10.78 4.44
N GLU A 208 26.25 10.82 5.64
CA GLU A 208 25.95 11.84 6.64
C GLU A 208 26.42 13.25 6.22
N ALA A 209 27.58 13.36 5.60
CA ALA A 209 28.04 14.62 5.04
C ALA A 209 27.12 15.14 3.91
N PHE A 210 26.63 14.21 3.08
CA PHE A 210 25.65 14.54 2.04
C PHE A 210 24.32 15.02 2.65
N LYS A 211 23.78 14.30 3.63
CA LYS A 211 22.53 14.67 4.31
C LYS A 211 22.62 16.07 4.92
N LYS A 212 23.71 16.37 5.64
CA LYS A 212 23.93 17.71 6.23
C LYS A 212 23.95 18.80 5.16
N ARG A 213 24.63 18.57 4.04
CA ARG A 213 24.77 19.55 2.95
C ARG A 213 23.48 19.77 2.16
N LYS A 214 22.64 18.72 2.03
CA LYS A 214 21.43 18.72 1.22
C LYS A 214 20.13 18.65 2.04
N HIS A 215 20.19 18.92 3.33
CA HIS A 215 19.08 18.81 4.28
C HIS A 215 17.77 19.44 3.78
N GLN A 216 17.86 20.62 3.15
CA GLN A 216 16.68 21.32 2.62
C GLN A 216 15.94 20.59 1.48
N PHE A 217 16.59 19.63 0.84
CA PHE A 217 16.02 18.81 -0.25
C PHE A 217 15.68 17.39 0.20
N MET A 218 15.93 17.08 1.48
CA MET A 218 15.64 15.74 2.00
C MET A 218 14.19 15.62 2.44
N SER A 219 13.59 14.48 2.16
CA SER A 219 12.25 14.11 2.59
C SER A 219 12.26 12.68 3.13
N VAL A 220 11.30 12.36 3.97
CA VAL A 220 11.03 10.98 4.39
C VAL A 220 9.94 10.43 3.50
N ASP A 221 10.19 9.31 2.88
CA ASP A 221 9.19 8.48 2.20
C ASP A 221 8.38 7.72 3.25
N ARG A 222 7.06 7.67 3.10
CA ARG A 222 6.15 7.02 4.06
C ARG A 222 5.37 5.88 3.45
#